data_71fdd1862f1d0663ba1c30acd4527da0
#
_entry.id   71fdd1862f1d0663ba1c30acd4527da0
#
_cell.length_a   1.000
_cell.length_b   1.000
_cell.length_c   1.000
_cell.angle_alpha   90.00
_cell.angle_beta   90.00
_cell.angle_gamma   90.00
#
_symmetry.space_group_name_H-M   'P 1'
#
loop_
_entity.id
_entity.type
_entity.pdbx_description
1 polymer ?
#
loop_
_entity_poly.entity_id
_entity_poly.type
_entity_poly.pdbx_seq_one_letter_code
_entity_poly.pdbx_strand_id
1 'polypeptide(L)'
;MRVFITGINGFIGSALAKSLLQRGHEVVGSVSTKEKLADASHHSSQCFVIALNQDFDPKIFRGVDTIVHCAYDLRKGMGATNKEGTEKIARAAMNEGVKRQLYIGSYSAHEKATSEYGLTKLELEKFFLSLGQTVVKPGLVIGHGGIFLKMSRFVQNYPLVPLIDGGKGKVPIVGIRDLTASLVQLIEDPRPGCFRLYNDEQATFKEVMAHVKKAGGFKTVMIPVPYHFVYAGLWLSDKLRLPIQLDIGNLKGFRANQLVGDRSDLRQFVPQPMSLAEMIMYSIAPH
;
A
#
# COMPACT_ATOMS: atom_id res chain seq x y z
N MET A 1 18.98 12.54 8.92
CA MET A 1 18.03 13.28 8.04
C MET A 1 16.72 13.44 8.77
N ARG A 2 15.99 14.51 8.46
CA ARG A 2 14.64 14.74 8.95
C ARG A 2 13.63 14.30 7.88
N VAL A 3 12.89 13.23 8.15
CA VAL A 3 11.97 12.59 7.18
C VAL A 3 10.53 12.81 7.62
N PHE A 4 9.70 13.37 6.73
CA PHE A 4 8.28 13.56 6.97
C PHE A 4 7.48 12.44 6.30
N ILE A 5 6.59 11.75 7.06
CA ILE A 5 5.75 10.68 6.53
C ILE A 5 4.28 11.08 6.64
N THR A 6 3.59 11.24 5.50
CA THR A 6 2.13 11.41 5.54
C THR A 6 1.45 10.07 5.83
N GLY A 7 0.42 10.06 6.69
CA GLY A 7 -0.24 8.82 7.09
C GLY A 7 0.66 7.87 7.88
N ILE A 8 1.46 8.43 8.81
CA ILE A 8 2.49 7.71 9.58
C ILE A 8 1.95 6.54 10.40
N ASN A 9 0.69 6.60 10.85
CA ASN A 9 0.03 5.50 11.57
C ASN A 9 -0.59 4.43 10.65
N GLY A 10 -0.46 4.58 9.32
CA GLY A 10 -0.84 3.56 8.34
C GLY A 10 0.15 2.40 8.31
N PHE A 11 -0.23 1.29 7.68
CA PHE A 11 0.55 0.05 7.66
C PHE A 11 1.99 0.25 7.14
N ILE A 12 2.16 0.89 5.97
CA ILE A 12 3.49 1.14 5.40
C ILE A 12 4.18 2.28 6.16
N GLY A 13 3.44 3.34 6.51
CA GLY A 13 3.98 4.51 7.19
C GLY A 13 4.58 4.17 8.55
N SER A 14 3.90 3.38 9.38
CA SER A 14 4.39 2.99 10.71
C SER A 14 5.60 2.05 10.64
N ALA A 15 5.58 1.10 9.70
CA ALA A 15 6.70 0.20 9.49
C ALA A 15 7.96 0.95 9.00
N LEU A 16 7.78 1.90 8.07
CA LEU A 16 8.86 2.76 7.59
C LEU A 16 9.40 3.66 8.70
N ALA A 17 8.52 4.30 9.47
CA ALA A 17 8.90 5.15 10.60
C ALA A 17 9.78 4.39 11.59
N LYS A 18 9.38 3.18 12.00
CA LYS A 18 10.17 2.30 12.87
C LYS A 18 11.56 2.02 12.28
N SER A 19 11.64 1.70 10.99
CA SER A 19 12.91 1.40 10.33
C SER A 19 13.83 2.61 10.27
N LEU A 20 13.29 3.81 10.01
CA LEU A 20 14.06 5.06 9.96
C LEU A 20 14.58 5.47 11.34
N LEU A 21 13.75 5.35 12.40
CA LEU A 21 14.16 5.62 13.77
C LEU A 21 15.30 4.69 14.22
N GLN A 22 15.25 3.40 13.86
CA GLN A 22 16.30 2.43 14.14
C GLN A 22 17.64 2.78 13.48
N ARG A 23 17.60 3.54 12.38
CA ARG A 23 18.79 4.02 11.66
C ARG A 23 19.23 5.43 12.08
N GLY A 24 18.63 5.98 13.12
CA GLY A 24 19.00 7.28 13.68
C GLY A 24 18.47 8.49 12.92
N HIS A 25 17.45 8.32 12.06
CA HIS A 25 16.79 9.45 11.41
C HIS A 25 15.79 10.11 12.35
N GLU A 26 15.61 11.42 12.21
CA GLU A 26 14.48 12.12 12.82
C GLU A 26 13.22 11.88 11.96
N VAL A 27 12.18 11.37 12.60
CA VAL A 27 10.91 11.09 11.90
C VAL A 27 9.84 12.03 12.39
N VAL A 28 9.22 12.75 11.45
CA VAL A 28 8.07 13.61 11.65
C VAL A 28 6.92 13.04 10.82
N GLY A 29 5.68 13.20 11.27
CA GLY A 29 4.59 12.60 10.52
C GLY A 29 3.28 13.36 10.55
N SER A 30 2.33 12.84 9.79
CA SER A 30 0.95 13.31 9.88
C SER A 30 -0.06 12.17 9.94
N VAL A 31 -1.18 12.47 10.58
CA VAL A 31 -2.38 11.63 10.66
C VAL A 31 -3.59 12.41 10.15
N SER A 32 -4.67 11.71 9.79
CA SER A 32 -5.86 12.35 9.21
C SER A 32 -6.78 13.00 10.23
N THR A 33 -6.70 12.63 11.53
CA THR A 33 -7.57 13.15 12.58
C THR A 33 -6.83 13.27 13.90
N LYS A 34 -7.36 14.08 14.84
CA LYS A 34 -6.76 14.30 16.16
C LYS A 34 -6.73 13.04 17.03
N GLU A 35 -7.73 12.18 16.90
CA GLU A 35 -7.83 10.94 17.68
C GLU A 35 -6.68 9.98 17.39
N LYS A 36 -6.10 10.07 16.18
CA LYS A 36 -4.97 9.24 15.75
C LYS A 36 -3.60 9.76 16.17
N LEU A 37 -3.52 10.94 16.81
CA LEU A 37 -2.24 11.50 17.26
C LEU A 37 -1.58 10.65 18.34
N ALA A 38 -2.37 10.10 19.27
CA ALA A 38 -1.84 9.26 20.35
C ALA A 38 -1.11 8.03 19.80
N ASP A 39 -1.69 7.36 18.81
CA ASP A 39 -1.07 6.18 18.16
C ASP A 39 0.21 6.54 17.40
N ALA A 40 0.27 7.75 16.85
CA ALA A 40 1.40 8.21 16.05
C ALA A 40 2.61 8.66 16.90
N SER A 41 2.42 8.99 18.18
CA SER A 41 3.48 9.44 19.08
C SER A 41 4.60 8.40 19.28
N HIS A 42 4.30 7.11 19.12
CA HIS A 42 5.27 6.03 19.19
C HIS A 42 6.15 5.90 17.93
N HIS A 43 5.83 6.63 16.86
CA HIS A 43 6.47 6.50 15.54
C HIS A 43 7.16 7.78 15.07
N SER A 44 7.06 8.88 15.83
CA SER A 44 7.60 10.19 15.40
C SER A 44 8.01 11.08 16.57
N SER A 45 8.99 11.94 16.33
CA SER A 45 9.36 13.01 17.27
C SER A 45 8.30 14.12 17.33
N GLN A 46 7.56 14.31 16.24
CA GLN A 46 6.48 15.28 16.09
C GLN A 46 5.44 14.79 15.09
N CYS A 47 4.15 14.96 15.40
CA CYS A 47 3.04 14.56 14.53
C CYS A 47 2.00 15.66 14.37
N PHE A 48 1.53 15.85 13.14
CA PHE A 48 0.55 16.86 12.76
C PHE A 48 -0.76 16.22 12.29
N VAL A 49 -1.85 16.98 12.35
CA VAL A 49 -3.11 16.57 11.73
C VAL A 49 -3.18 17.18 10.35
N ILE A 50 -3.15 16.33 9.31
CA ILE A 50 -3.32 16.71 7.91
C ILE A 50 -4.29 15.73 7.27
N ALA A 51 -5.53 16.18 7.05
CA ALA A 51 -6.49 15.44 6.21
C ALA A 51 -6.36 15.90 4.76
N LEU A 52 -6.48 14.98 3.80
CA LEU A 52 -6.29 15.26 2.38
C LEU A 52 -7.27 16.30 1.80
N ASN A 53 -8.42 16.47 2.46
CA ASN A 53 -9.47 17.42 2.07
C ASN A 53 -9.50 18.71 2.91
N GLN A 54 -8.46 18.97 3.70
CA GLN A 54 -8.41 20.14 4.60
C GLN A 54 -7.18 21.01 4.32
N ASP A 55 -7.26 22.24 4.80
CA ASP A 55 -6.10 23.15 4.82
C ASP A 55 -5.18 22.80 5.99
N PHE A 56 -3.90 23.11 5.81
CA PHE A 56 -2.86 22.94 6.82
C PHE A 56 -1.83 24.07 6.69
N ASP A 57 -1.06 24.30 7.76
CA ASP A 57 0.05 25.26 7.72
C ASP A 57 1.25 24.63 6.98
N PRO A 58 1.68 25.14 5.82
CA PRO A 58 2.82 24.58 5.08
C PRO A 58 4.15 24.67 5.84
N LYS A 59 4.28 25.55 6.84
CA LYS A 59 5.51 25.72 7.65
C LYS A 59 5.93 24.44 8.37
N ILE A 60 5.03 23.46 8.54
CA ILE A 60 5.35 22.14 9.10
C ILE A 60 6.43 21.38 8.31
N PHE A 61 6.66 21.75 7.04
CA PHE A 61 7.68 21.15 6.19
C PHE A 61 9.04 21.83 6.27
N ARG A 62 9.19 22.91 7.03
CA ARG A 62 10.50 23.59 7.18
C ARG A 62 11.54 22.69 7.82
N GLY A 63 12.71 22.63 7.19
CA GLY A 63 13.83 21.81 7.63
C GLY A 63 13.62 20.30 7.41
N VAL A 64 12.60 19.87 6.65
CA VAL A 64 12.42 18.49 6.21
C VAL A 64 13.33 18.21 5.02
N ASP A 65 14.13 17.16 5.10
CA ASP A 65 15.00 16.73 3.99
C ASP A 65 14.24 15.94 2.93
N THR A 66 13.34 15.06 3.37
CA THR A 66 12.57 14.16 2.48
C THR A 66 11.16 13.98 3.00
N ILE A 67 10.17 14.00 2.12
CA ILE A 67 8.79 13.64 2.43
C ILE A 67 8.41 12.32 1.76
N VAL A 68 7.76 11.42 2.51
CA VAL A 68 7.21 10.16 2.00
C VAL A 68 5.69 10.20 2.03
N HIS A 69 5.07 10.10 0.86
CA HIS A 69 3.62 10.16 0.71
C HIS A 69 2.99 8.77 0.86
N CYS A 70 2.59 8.41 2.11
CA CYS A 70 1.89 7.16 2.42
C CYS A 70 0.38 7.36 2.65
N ALA A 71 -0.09 8.60 2.87
CA ALA A 71 -1.50 8.88 3.11
C ALA A 71 -2.35 8.55 1.89
N TYR A 72 -3.41 7.78 2.10
CA TYR A 72 -4.41 7.46 1.08
C TYR A 72 -5.72 7.02 1.75
N ASP A 73 -6.84 7.58 1.33
CA ASP A 73 -8.17 7.19 1.79
C ASP A 73 -8.75 6.12 0.86
N LEU A 74 -8.91 4.90 1.38
CA LEU A 74 -9.39 3.74 0.61
C LEU A 74 -10.92 3.68 0.48
N ARG A 75 -11.67 4.64 1.03
CA ARG A 75 -13.12 4.68 0.89
C ARG A 75 -13.50 4.96 -0.56
N LYS A 76 -14.61 4.38 -1.01
CA LYS A 76 -15.15 4.57 -2.37
C LYS A 76 -15.48 6.05 -2.62
N GLY A 77 -15.16 6.55 -3.82
CA GLY A 77 -15.43 7.94 -4.20
C GLY A 77 -14.38 8.95 -3.71
N MET A 78 -13.30 8.50 -3.08
CA MET A 78 -12.25 9.40 -2.56
C MET A 78 -11.11 9.66 -3.56
N GLY A 79 -11.25 9.24 -4.80
CA GLY A 79 -10.19 9.38 -5.82
C GLY A 79 -9.73 10.83 -6.00
N ALA A 80 -10.67 11.76 -6.22
CA ALA A 80 -10.38 13.19 -6.37
C ALA A 80 -9.69 13.76 -5.11
N THR A 81 -10.24 13.47 -3.92
CA THR A 81 -9.66 13.90 -2.63
C THR A 81 -8.22 13.40 -2.45
N ASN A 82 -7.97 12.12 -2.78
CA ASN A 82 -6.63 11.55 -2.72
C ASN A 82 -5.66 12.27 -3.67
N LYS A 83 -6.09 12.53 -4.89
CA LYS A 83 -5.27 13.20 -5.89
C LYS A 83 -4.96 14.64 -5.46
N GLU A 84 -5.99 15.46 -5.30
CA GLU A 84 -5.86 16.89 -5.01
C GLU A 84 -5.13 17.13 -3.68
N GLY A 85 -5.47 16.38 -2.64
CA GLY A 85 -4.83 16.50 -1.33
C GLY A 85 -3.35 16.11 -1.37
N THR A 86 -2.98 15.03 -2.08
CA THR A 86 -1.60 14.61 -2.21
C THR A 86 -0.79 15.62 -3.04
N GLU A 87 -1.34 16.12 -4.16
CA GLU A 87 -0.69 17.17 -4.98
C GLU A 87 -0.50 18.47 -4.19
N LYS A 88 -1.51 18.89 -3.41
CA LYS A 88 -1.44 20.06 -2.53
C LYS A 88 -0.31 19.94 -1.51
N ILE A 89 -0.21 18.78 -0.83
CA ILE A 89 0.87 18.51 0.12
C ILE A 89 2.23 18.54 -0.58
N ALA A 90 2.35 17.90 -1.73
CA ALA A 90 3.61 17.84 -2.48
C ALA A 90 4.10 19.24 -2.90
N ARG A 91 3.21 20.07 -3.44
CA ARG A 91 3.54 21.46 -3.84
C ARG A 91 3.87 22.33 -2.64
N ALA A 92 3.12 22.22 -1.53
CA ALA A 92 3.40 22.96 -0.30
C ALA A 92 4.78 22.61 0.28
N ALA A 93 5.14 21.32 0.28
CA ALA A 93 6.46 20.88 0.72
C ALA A 93 7.58 21.44 -0.17
N MET A 94 7.41 21.46 -1.49
CA MET A 94 8.38 22.06 -2.41
C MET A 94 8.56 23.57 -2.14
N ASN A 95 7.48 24.29 -1.90
CA ASN A 95 7.52 25.73 -1.61
C ASN A 95 8.24 26.03 -0.29
N GLU A 96 8.21 25.12 0.69
CA GLU A 96 8.97 25.22 1.95
C GLU A 96 10.39 24.65 1.85
N GLY A 97 10.85 24.30 0.64
CA GLY A 97 12.23 23.91 0.36
C GLY A 97 12.52 22.42 0.39
N VAL A 98 11.52 21.55 0.54
CA VAL A 98 11.70 20.09 0.47
C VAL A 98 12.01 19.70 -0.98
N LYS A 99 13.24 19.23 -1.21
CA LYS A 99 13.72 18.89 -2.57
C LYS A 99 13.42 17.44 -2.97
N ARG A 100 13.24 16.56 -1.99
CA ARG A 100 13.13 15.11 -2.19
C ARG A 100 11.78 14.60 -1.74
N GLN A 101 11.06 13.94 -2.64
CA GLN A 101 9.77 13.35 -2.34
C GLN A 101 9.71 11.91 -2.86
N LEU A 102 9.14 11.03 -2.06
CA LEU A 102 8.91 9.65 -2.41
C LEU A 102 7.42 9.35 -2.31
N TYR A 103 6.83 8.93 -3.42
CA TYR A 103 5.41 8.59 -3.48
C TYR A 103 5.21 7.08 -3.43
N ILE A 104 4.36 6.61 -2.51
CA ILE A 104 3.94 5.21 -2.47
C ILE A 104 2.77 5.00 -3.43
N GLY A 105 3.11 4.57 -4.63
CA GLY A 105 2.19 4.18 -5.69
C GLY A 105 1.54 2.82 -5.43
N SER A 106 1.32 2.07 -6.50
CA SER A 106 0.77 0.70 -6.43
C SER A 106 1.06 -0.04 -7.73
N TYR A 107 1.21 -1.36 -7.67
CA TYR A 107 1.20 -2.21 -8.85
C TYR A 107 -0.09 -2.03 -9.70
N SER A 108 -1.21 -1.68 -9.06
CA SER A 108 -2.49 -1.40 -9.74
C SER A 108 -2.48 -0.10 -10.59
N ALA A 109 -1.45 0.72 -10.49
CA ALA A 109 -1.27 1.94 -11.29
C ALA A 109 -0.64 1.57 -12.64
N HIS A 110 -1.45 1.34 -13.67
CA HIS A 110 -0.99 1.04 -15.03
C HIS A 110 -2.03 1.48 -16.06
N GLU A 111 -1.65 1.61 -17.32
CA GLU A 111 -2.52 2.12 -18.41
C GLU A 111 -3.79 1.29 -18.66
N LYS A 112 -3.79 0.02 -18.22
CA LYS A 112 -4.96 -0.88 -18.30
C LYS A 112 -5.80 -0.86 -17.01
N ALA A 113 -5.50 0.03 -16.05
CA ALA A 113 -6.26 0.12 -14.82
C ALA A 113 -7.72 0.51 -15.09
N THR A 114 -8.65 -0.14 -14.39
CA THR A 114 -10.10 0.10 -14.53
C THR A 114 -10.77 0.47 -13.21
N SER A 115 -10.07 0.33 -12.10
CA SER A 115 -10.58 0.74 -10.79
C SER A 115 -10.24 2.19 -10.49
N GLU A 116 -11.11 2.89 -9.75
CA GLU A 116 -10.84 4.26 -9.25
C GLU A 116 -9.47 4.31 -8.55
N TYR A 117 -9.17 3.33 -7.70
CA TYR A 117 -7.90 3.22 -7.00
C TYR A 117 -6.71 3.18 -7.97
N GLY A 118 -6.73 2.28 -8.96
CA GLY A 118 -5.63 2.14 -9.93
C GLY A 118 -5.43 3.38 -10.78
N LEU A 119 -6.52 4.00 -11.24
CA LEU A 119 -6.49 5.24 -12.04
C LEU A 119 -5.93 6.41 -11.23
N THR A 120 -6.43 6.63 -10.00
CA THR A 120 -5.92 7.69 -9.12
C THR A 120 -4.43 7.51 -8.81
N LYS A 121 -4.02 6.25 -8.54
CA LYS A 121 -2.61 5.93 -8.28
C LYS A 121 -1.74 6.20 -9.52
N LEU A 122 -2.25 5.93 -10.73
CA LEU A 122 -1.54 6.23 -11.98
C LEU A 122 -1.40 7.73 -12.23
N GLU A 123 -2.44 8.53 -11.98
CA GLU A 123 -2.37 9.97 -12.12
C GLU A 123 -1.34 10.59 -11.16
N LEU A 124 -1.33 10.16 -9.89
CA LEU A 124 -0.34 10.61 -8.93
C LEU A 124 1.08 10.12 -9.27
N GLU A 125 1.24 8.90 -9.79
CA GLU A 125 2.52 8.42 -10.32
C GLU A 125 3.05 9.37 -11.41
N LYS A 126 2.23 9.70 -12.41
CA LYS A 126 2.58 10.64 -13.49
C LYS A 126 2.93 12.02 -12.95
N PHE A 127 2.19 12.51 -11.97
CA PHE A 127 2.47 13.78 -11.30
C PHE A 127 3.84 13.79 -10.63
N PHE A 128 4.17 12.82 -9.78
CA PHE A 128 5.47 12.78 -9.10
C PHE A 128 6.64 12.58 -10.07
N LEU A 129 6.47 11.75 -11.09
CA LEU A 129 7.48 11.56 -12.14
C LEU A 129 7.71 12.85 -12.94
N SER A 130 6.66 13.63 -13.23
CA SER A 130 6.81 14.93 -13.92
C SER A 130 7.58 15.97 -13.09
N LEU A 131 7.61 15.80 -11.77
CA LEU A 131 8.40 16.62 -10.84
C LEU A 131 9.83 16.08 -10.63
N GLY A 132 10.23 15.04 -11.35
CA GLY A 132 11.55 14.40 -11.16
C GLY A 132 11.70 13.69 -9.82
N GLN A 133 10.60 13.27 -9.19
CA GLN A 133 10.59 12.63 -7.88
C GLN A 133 10.61 11.09 -7.97
N THR A 134 10.74 10.44 -6.82
CA THR A 134 10.78 8.97 -6.73
C THR A 134 9.37 8.41 -6.53
N VAL A 135 9.02 7.40 -7.32
CA VAL A 135 7.78 6.64 -7.18
C VAL A 135 8.11 5.18 -6.87
N VAL A 136 7.47 4.61 -5.88
CA VAL A 136 7.57 3.18 -5.55
C VAL A 136 6.24 2.51 -5.78
N LYS A 137 6.23 1.42 -6.56
CA LYS A 137 5.04 0.61 -6.88
C LYS A 137 5.16 -0.76 -6.20
N PRO A 138 4.70 -0.90 -4.95
CA PRO A 138 4.70 -2.19 -4.30
C PRO A 138 3.64 -3.11 -4.92
N GLY A 139 3.89 -4.42 -4.88
CA GLY A 139 2.87 -5.45 -5.03
C GLY A 139 1.94 -5.51 -3.81
N LEU A 140 1.25 -6.63 -3.61
CA LEU A 140 0.53 -6.91 -2.37
C LEU A 140 1.53 -6.99 -1.22
N VAL A 141 1.45 -6.05 -0.30
CA VAL A 141 2.36 -5.99 0.86
C VAL A 141 1.88 -6.98 1.93
N ILE A 142 2.71 -7.98 2.22
CA ILE A 142 2.46 -9.02 3.24
C ILE A 142 3.08 -8.58 4.55
N GLY A 143 2.27 -8.57 5.63
CA GLY A 143 2.67 -8.18 6.98
C GLY A 143 1.47 -8.00 7.90
N HIS A 144 1.67 -7.40 9.09
CA HIS A 144 0.64 -7.26 10.13
C HIS A 144 -0.38 -6.13 9.87
N GLY A 145 -0.65 -5.80 8.61
CA GLY A 145 -1.55 -4.69 8.30
C GLY A 145 -2.10 -4.71 6.87
N GLY A 146 -2.75 -3.60 6.52
CA GLY A 146 -3.24 -3.36 5.17
C GLY A 146 -4.30 -4.35 4.69
N ILE A 147 -4.33 -4.54 3.38
CA ILE A 147 -5.28 -5.46 2.70
C ILE A 147 -4.97 -6.91 3.06
N PHE A 148 -3.69 -7.26 3.18
CA PHE A 148 -3.28 -8.63 3.52
C PHE A 148 -3.86 -9.09 4.87
N LEU A 149 -3.82 -8.24 5.91
CA LEU A 149 -4.40 -8.58 7.22
C LEU A 149 -5.92 -8.82 7.13
N LYS A 150 -6.65 -8.04 6.33
CA LYS A 150 -8.09 -8.27 6.09
C LYS A 150 -8.34 -9.61 5.43
N MET A 151 -7.52 -9.96 4.42
CA MET A 151 -7.59 -11.26 3.73
C MET A 151 -7.27 -12.43 4.67
N SER A 152 -6.23 -12.30 5.50
CA SER A 152 -5.84 -13.30 6.49
C SER A 152 -6.96 -13.53 7.53
N ARG A 153 -7.54 -12.45 8.06
CA ARG A 153 -8.70 -12.54 8.97
C ARG A 153 -9.92 -13.17 8.31
N PHE A 154 -10.13 -12.93 7.01
CA PHE A 154 -11.20 -13.59 6.28
C PHE A 154 -10.99 -15.10 6.22
N VAL A 155 -9.78 -15.57 5.93
CA VAL A 155 -9.44 -17.00 5.97
C VAL A 155 -9.59 -17.58 7.39
N GLN A 156 -9.25 -16.82 8.42
CA GLN A 156 -9.36 -17.24 9.81
C GLN A 156 -10.82 -17.39 10.28
N ASN A 157 -11.68 -16.44 9.92
CA ASN A 157 -13.00 -16.29 10.52
C ASN A 157 -14.12 -17.02 9.76
N TYR A 158 -13.89 -17.39 8.50
CA TYR A 158 -14.92 -18.01 7.66
C TYR A 158 -14.56 -19.44 7.28
N PRO A 159 -15.51 -20.40 7.43
CA PRO A 159 -15.27 -21.80 7.08
C PRO A 159 -15.15 -22.01 5.57
N LEU A 160 -15.71 -21.09 4.76
CA LEU A 160 -15.68 -21.15 3.30
C LEU A 160 -15.11 -19.83 2.75
N VAL A 161 -14.10 -19.94 1.90
CA VAL A 161 -13.48 -18.78 1.21
C VAL A 161 -13.60 -18.96 -0.31
N PRO A 162 -14.34 -18.09 -0.99
CA PRO A 162 -14.46 -18.13 -2.44
C PRO A 162 -13.15 -17.68 -3.09
N LEU A 163 -12.64 -18.48 -4.01
CA LEU A 163 -11.51 -18.12 -4.88
C LEU A 163 -12.02 -17.83 -6.29
N ILE A 164 -11.93 -16.59 -6.72
CA ILE A 164 -12.32 -16.16 -8.06
C ILE A 164 -11.49 -16.93 -9.10
N ASP A 165 -12.16 -17.58 -10.04
CA ASP A 165 -11.54 -18.46 -11.07
C ASP A 165 -10.54 -19.47 -10.46
N GLY A 166 -10.85 -19.96 -9.25
CA GLY A 166 -9.99 -20.87 -8.50
C GLY A 166 -8.70 -20.26 -7.95
N GLY A 167 -8.60 -18.92 -7.95
CA GLY A 167 -7.44 -18.18 -7.44
C GLY A 167 -6.17 -18.37 -8.27
N LYS A 168 -6.29 -18.71 -9.57
CA LYS A 168 -5.16 -18.96 -10.48
C LYS A 168 -4.40 -17.70 -10.87
N GLY A 169 -5.01 -16.52 -10.67
CA GLY A 169 -4.39 -15.25 -10.99
C GLY A 169 -3.12 -15.01 -10.18
N LYS A 170 -2.06 -14.61 -10.86
CA LYS A 170 -0.78 -14.23 -10.21
C LYS A 170 -0.93 -12.91 -9.50
N VAL A 171 -0.32 -12.80 -8.33
CA VAL A 171 -0.30 -11.59 -7.50
C VAL A 171 1.15 -11.25 -7.22
N PRO A 172 1.65 -10.10 -7.66
CA PRO A 172 2.95 -9.62 -7.23
C PRO A 172 2.90 -9.34 -5.73
N ILE A 173 3.84 -9.91 -4.99
CA ILE A 173 3.90 -9.85 -3.53
C ILE A 173 5.21 -9.25 -3.05
N VAL A 174 5.19 -8.56 -1.91
CA VAL A 174 6.39 -8.09 -1.23
C VAL A 174 6.20 -8.14 0.28
N GLY A 175 7.21 -8.58 1.02
CA GLY A 175 7.22 -8.50 2.49
C GLY A 175 7.35 -7.05 2.97
N ILE A 176 6.66 -6.70 4.05
CA ILE A 176 6.76 -5.34 4.63
C ILE A 176 8.21 -4.99 5.01
N ARG A 177 9.00 -5.97 5.47
CA ARG A 177 10.41 -5.77 5.82
C ARG A 177 11.26 -5.42 4.59
N ASP A 178 11.09 -6.16 3.50
CA ASP A 178 11.83 -5.92 2.26
C ASP A 178 11.42 -4.59 1.62
N LEU A 179 10.12 -4.27 1.66
CA LEU A 179 9.62 -2.98 1.20
C LEU A 179 10.23 -1.83 2.00
N THR A 180 10.19 -1.90 3.34
CA THR A 180 10.73 -0.82 4.17
C THR A 180 12.25 -0.70 4.06
N ALA A 181 12.98 -1.81 3.92
CA ALA A 181 14.43 -1.79 3.66
C ALA A 181 14.76 -1.06 2.34
N SER A 182 13.98 -1.33 1.29
CA SER A 182 14.13 -0.64 0.00
C SER A 182 13.78 0.85 0.08
N LEU A 183 12.70 1.19 0.80
CA LEU A 183 12.30 2.59 1.00
C LEU A 183 13.37 3.39 1.76
N VAL A 184 13.95 2.80 2.80
CA VAL A 184 15.04 3.44 3.55
C VAL A 184 16.24 3.72 2.65
N GLN A 185 16.66 2.76 1.81
CA GLN A 185 17.75 2.98 0.86
C GLN A 185 17.43 4.10 -0.14
N LEU A 186 16.20 4.17 -0.68
CA LEU A 186 15.76 5.25 -1.58
C LEU A 186 15.67 6.62 -0.88
N ILE A 187 15.49 6.65 0.43
CA ILE A 187 15.51 7.90 1.23
C ILE A 187 16.95 8.35 1.46
N GLU A 188 17.85 7.42 1.78
CA GLU A 188 19.27 7.70 2.05
C GLU A 188 20.07 8.01 0.78
N ASP A 189 19.78 7.27 -0.32
CA ASP A 189 20.36 7.46 -1.65
C ASP A 189 19.24 7.69 -2.68
N PRO A 190 18.73 8.92 -2.80
CA PRO A 190 17.58 9.25 -3.64
C PRO A 190 17.87 9.06 -5.12
N ARG A 191 17.01 8.29 -5.78
CA ARG A 191 17.04 8.05 -7.22
C ARG A 191 15.69 8.46 -7.83
N PRO A 192 15.64 9.47 -8.69
CA PRO A 192 14.42 9.79 -9.42
C PRO A 192 13.99 8.62 -10.32
N GLY A 193 12.68 8.45 -10.45
CA GLY A 193 12.14 7.41 -11.31
C GLY A 193 11.12 6.51 -10.62
N CYS A 194 10.71 5.46 -11.32
CA CYS A 194 9.67 4.53 -10.87
C CYS A 194 10.27 3.15 -10.58
N PHE A 195 10.16 2.70 -9.33
CA PHE A 195 10.68 1.42 -8.85
C PHE A 195 9.53 0.47 -8.51
N ARG A 196 9.55 -0.71 -9.11
CA ARG A 196 8.57 -1.79 -8.90
C ARG A 196 9.10 -2.75 -7.86
N LEU A 197 8.52 -2.75 -6.66
CA LEU A 197 9.02 -3.52 -5.54
C LEU A 197 8.10 -4.71 -5.23
N TYR A 198 8.43 -5.86 -5.78
CA TYR A 198 7.78 -7.16 -5.51
C TYR A 198 8.73 -8.30 -5.85
N ASN A 199 8.44 -9.50 -5.37
CA ASN A 199 9.24 -10.68 -5.67
C ASN A 199 9.14 -11.03 -7.16
N ASP A 200 10.25 -11.47 -7.77
CA ASP A 200 10.27 -11.95 -9.15
C ASP A 200 9.41 -13.21 -9.28
N GLU A 201 9.44 -14.08 -8.28
CA GLU A 201 8.59 -15.25 -8.19
C GLU A 201 7.17 -14.82 -7.75
N GLN A 202 6.29 -14.74 -8.72
CA GLN A 202 4.91 -14.35 -8.50
C GLN A 202 4.10 -15.53 -7.99
N ALA A 203 3.48 -15.37 -6.81
CA ALA A 203 2.55 -16.35 -6.27
C ALA A 203 1.15 -16.19 -6.88
N THR A 204 0.42 -17.29 -7.02
CA THR A 204 -1.02 -17.22 -7.30
C THR A 204 -1.78 -16.79 -6.05
N PHE A 205 -2.96 -16.20 -6.23
CA PHE A 205 -3.81 -15.85 -5.09
C PHE A 205 -4.16 -17.07 -4.23
N LYS A 206 -4.37 -18.24 -4.87
CA LYS A 206 -4.59 -19.51 -4.18
C LYS A 206 -3.41 -19.93 -3.31
N GLU A 207 -2.17 -19.78 -3.80
CA GLU A 207 -0.96 -20.11 -3.02
C GLU A 207 -0.83 -19.18 -1.81
N VAL A 208 -1.05 -17.88 -1.97
CA VAL A 208 -1.04 -16.92 -0.85
C VAL A 208 -2.05 -17.35 0.22
N MET A 209 -3.29 -17.64 -0.17
CA MET A 209 -4.33 -18.08 0.77
C MET A 209 -4.04 -19.44 1.41
N ALA A 210 -3.46 -20.39 0.65
CA ALA A 210 -3.07 -21.70 1.16
C ALA A 210 -1.95 -21.59 2.22
N HIS A 211 -0.97 -20.71 2.02
CA HIS A 211 0.06 -20.45 3.01
C HIS A 211 -0.51 -19.79 4.27
N VAL A 212 -1.44 -18.83 4.14
CA VAL A 212 -2.16 -18.24 5.29
C VAL A 212 -2.90 -19.33 6.08
N LYS A 213 -3.67 -20.16 5.39
CA LYS A 213 -4.40 -21.28 6.01
C LYS A 213 -3.46 -22.23 6.78
N LYS A 214 -2.36 -22.64 6.13
CA LYS A 214 -1.38 -23.57 6.71
C LYS A 214 -0.69 -22.97 7.93
N ALA A 215 -0.19 -21.74 7.82
CA ALA A 215 0.56 -21.09 8.89
C ALA A 215 -0.31 -20.75 10.12
N GLY A 216 -1.59 -20.41 9.91
CA GLY A 216 -2.54 -20.15 10.99
C GLY A 216 -3.26 -21.40 11.52
N GLY A 217 -3.04 -22.58 10.94
CA GLY A 217 -3.76 -23.81 11.32
C GLY A 217 -5.28 -23.76 11.06
N PHE A 218 -5.73 -22.90 10.13
CA PHE A 218 -7.16 -22.67 9.91
C PHE A 218 -7.83 -23.82 9.15
N LYS A 219 -9.09 -24.17 9.54
CA LYS A 219 -9.86 -25.27 8.93
C LYS A 219 -10.72 -24.85 7.72
N THR A 220 -10.46 -23.66 7.17
CA THR A 220 -11.17 -23.09 6.04
C THR A 220 -11.11 -23.97 4.78
N VAL A 221 -12.22 -24.07 4.06
CA VAL A 221 -12.30 -24.70 2.73
C VAL A 221 -12.31 -23.60 1.66
N MET A 222 -11.43 -23.72 0.68
CA MET A 222 -11.36 -22.79 -0.45
C MET A 222 -12.18 -23.34 -1.61
N ILE A 223 -13.16 -22.57 -2.08
CA ILE A 223 -14.10 -22.99 -3.13
C ILE A 223 -13.83 -22.16 -4.39
N PRO A 224 -13.55 -22.78 -5.54
CA PRO A 224 -13.44 -22.07 -6.79
C PRO A 224 -14.81 -21.52 -7.21
N VAL A 225 -14.89 -20.20 -7.44
CA VAL A 225 -16.11 -19.53 -7.91
C VAL A 225 -15.78 -18.83 -9.23
N PRO A 226 -16.48 -19.17 -10.33
CA PRO A 226 -16.27 -18.49 -11.61
C PRO A 226 -16.54 -16.98 -11.51
N TYR A 227 -15.72 -16.20 -12.19
CA TYR A 227 -15.79 -14.72 -12.19
C TYR A 227 -17.21 -14.19 -12.40
N HIS A 228 -17.95 -14.77 -13.33
CA HIS A 228 -19.29 -14.29 -13.68
C HIS A 228 -20.29 -14.38 -12.52
N PHE A 229 -20.21 -15.41 -11.67
CA PHE A 229 -21.06 -15.52 -10.49
C PHE A 229 -20.70 -14.50 -9.43
N VAL A 230 -19.41 -14.24 -9.24
CA VAL A 230 -18.96 -13.19 -8.30
C VAL A 230 -19.43 -11.82 -8.81
N TYR A 231 -19.28 -11.55 -10.10
CA TYR A 231 -19.75 -10.31 -10.72
C TYR A 231 -21.26 -10.11 -10.55
N ALA A 232 -22.07 -11.15 -10.87
CA ALA A 232 -23.52 -11.09 -10.71
C ALA A 232 -23.95 -10.87 -9.25
N GLY A 233 -23.28 -11.56 -8.31
CA GLY A 233 -23.52 -11.37 -6.87
C GLY A 233 -23.21 -9.96 -6.39
N LEU A 234 -22.08 -9.39 -6.82
CA LEU A 234 -21.70 -8.00 -6.49
C LEU A 234 -22.63 -6.98 -7.14
N TRP A 235 -23.05 -7.21 -8.38
CA TRP A 235 -24.02 -6.37 -9.07
C TRP A 235 -25.38 -6.34 -8.32
N LEU A 236 -25.85 -7.51 -7.89
CA LEU A 236 -27.07 -7.63 -7.12
C LEU A 236 -26.94 -6.98 -5.75
N SER A 237 -25.81 -7.15 -5.07
CA SER A 237 -25.54 -6.53 -3.77
C SER A 237 -25.51 -4.99 -3.83
N ASP A 238 -24.93 -4.43 -4.89
CA ASP A 238 -24.91 -2.97 -5.12
C ASP A 238 -26.33 -2.45 -5.36
N LYS A 239 -27.13 -3.17 -6.17
CA LYS A 239 -28.54 -2.83 -6.41
C LYS A 239 -29.42 -2.90 -5.14
N LEU A 240 -29.14 -3.87 -4.28
CA LEU A 240 -29.83 -4.05 -2.98
C LEU A 240 -29.22 -3.22 -1.85
N ARG A 241 -28.18 -2.43 -2.12
CA ARG A 241 -27.44 -1.60 -1.14
C ARG A 241 -26.92 -2.40 0.06
N LEU A 242 -26.50 -3.66 -0.19
CA LEU A 242 -25.95 -4.49 0.87
C LEU A 242 -24.54 -3.99 1.26
N PRO A 243 -24.19 -4.01 2.56
CA PRO A 243 -22.89 -3.48 3.04
C PRO A 243 -21.73 -4.45 2.76
N ILE A 244 -21.49 -4.78 1.49
CA ILE A 244 -20.38 -5.64 1.07
C ILE A 244 -19.14 -4.77 0.81
N GLN A 245 -18.00 -5.11 1.41
CA GLN A 245 -16.76 -4.34 1.28
C GLN A 245 -16.05 -4.52 -0.08
N LEU A 246 -16.39 -5.56 -0.84
CA LEU A 246 -15.89 -5.80 -2.20
C LEU A 246 -16.89 -5.23 -3.20
N ASP A 247 -16.43 -4.46 -4.16
CA ASP A 247 -17.25 -3.92 -5.24
C ASP A 247 -16.80 -4.42 -6.63
N ILE A 248 -17.61 -4.13 -7.65
CA ILE A 248 -17.32 -4.48 -9.05
C ILE A 248 -16.02 -3.81 -9.52
N GLY A 249 -15.71 -2.60 -9.06
CA GLY A 249 -14.47 -1.89 -9.40
C GLY A 249 -13.25 -2.65 -8.90
N ASN A 250 -13.28 -3.13 -7.66
CA ASN A 250 -12.22 -3.96 -7.08
C ASN A 250 -12.04 -5.27 -7.86
N LEU A 251 -13.15 -5.94 -8.23
CA LEU A 251 -13.12 -7.17 -8.99
C LEU A 251 -12.51 -6.98 -10.40
N LYS A 252 -12.91 -5.92 -11.11
CA LYS A 252 -12.35 -5.55 -12.40
C LYS A 252 -10.87 -5.18 -12.28
N GLY A 253 -10.50 -4.40 -11.27
CA GLY A 253 -9.12 -4.02 -10.98
C GLY A 253 -8.22 -5.24 -10.72
N PHE A 254 -8.69 -6.21 -9.95
CA PHE A 254 -7.97 -7.46 -9.72
C PHE A 254 -7.68 -8.22 -11.04
N ARG A 255 -8.65 -8.28 -11.94
CA ARG A 255 -8.47 -8.91 -13.27
C ARG A 255 -7.52 -8.11 -14.16
N ALA A 256 -7.61 -6.78 -14.16
CA ALA A 256 -6.74 -5.90 -14.95
C ALA A 256 -5.27 -6.03 -14.51
N ASN A 257 -4.99 -6.17 -13.23
CA ASN A 257 -3.64 -6.33 -12.68
C ASN A 257 -2.92 -7.59 -13.19
N GLN A 258 -3.64 -8.63 -13.61
CA GLN A 258 -3.06 -9.87 -14.15
C GLN A 258 -2.49 -9.69 -15.58
N LEU A 259 -2.78 -8.58 -16.23
CA LEU A 259 -2.35 -8.28 -17.60
C LEU A 259 -1.02 -7.52 -17.65
N VAL A 260 -0.40 -7.25 -16.50
CA VAL A 260 0.82 -6.46 -16.38
C VAL A 260 2.01 -7.40 -16.13
N GLY A 261 2.98 -7.41 -17.03
CA GLY A 261 4.15 -8.30 -17.01
C GLY A 261 5.47 -7.58 -16.72
N ASP A 262 5.46 -6.56 -15.87
CA ASP A 262 6.65 -5.74 -15.60
C ASP A 262 7.70 -6.50 -14.77
N ARG A 263 8.98 -6.15 -14.98
CA ARG A 263 10.10 -6.63 -14.15
C ARG A 263 10.08 -5.95 -12.79
N SER A 264 10.50 -6.68 -11.76
CA SER A 264 10.74 -6.15 -10.43
C SER A 264 12.12 -5.50 -10.32
N ASP A 265 12.17 -4.44 -9.51
CA ASP A 265 13.42 -3.78 -9.10
C ASP A 265 13.88 -4.17 -7.69
N LEU A 266 13.13 -5.04 -6.99
CA LEU A 266 13.34 -5.35 -5.57
C LEU A 266 14.76 -5.86 -5.28
N ARG A 267 15.31 -6.71 -6.14
CA ARG A 267 16.66 -7.27 -5.94
C ARG A 267 17.80 -6.25 -6.02
N GLN A 268 17.54 -5.05 -6.56
CA GLN A 268 18.50 -3.96 -6.52
C GLN A 268 18.71 -3.42 -5.09
N PHE A 269 17.71 -3.58 -4.22
CA PHE A 269 17.71 -3.11 -2.84
C PHE A 269 17.86 -4.25 -1.84
N VAL A 270 17.24 -5.39 -2.12
CA VAL A 270 17.23 -6.59 -1.28
C VAL A 270 17.67 -7.77 -2.15
N PRO A 271 18.95 -8.14 -2.15
CA PRO A 271 19.47 -9.22 -3.01
C PRO A 271 18.80 -10.57 -2.79
N GLN A 272 18.39 -10.86 -1.55
CA GLN A 272 17.67 -12.07 -1.15
C GLN A 272 16.35 -11.70 -0.48
N PRO A 273 15.27 -11.43 -1.25
CA PRO A 273 13.97 -11.12 -0.70
C PRO A 273 13.38 -12.32 0.03
N MET A 274 12.56 -12.06 1.04
CA MET A 274 11.81 -13.08 1.76
C MET A 274 10.95 -13.92 0.80
N SER A 275 10.95 -15.24 0.98
CA SER A 275 10.00 -16.12 0.30
C SER A 275 8.56 -15.89 0.78
N LEU A 276 7.55 -16.35 0.02
CA LEU A 276 6.15 -16.25 0.43
C LEU A 276 5.91 -16.89 1.82
N ALA A 277 6.55 -18.02 2.08
CA ALA A 277 6.41 -18.72 3.36
C ALA A 277 6.96 -17.88 4.53
N GLU A 278 8.14 -17.29 4.37
CA GLU A 278 8.76 -16.43 5.39
C GLU A 278 7.94 -15.14 5.64
N MET A 279 7.44 -14.50 4.58
CA MET A 279 6.57 -13.33 4.71
C MET A 279 5.32 -13.64 5.53
N ILE A 280 4.68 -14.79 5.27
CA ILE A 280 3.45 -15.19 5.95
C ILE A 280 3.74 -15.60 7.39
N MET A 281 4.80 -16.38 7.64
CA MET A 281 5.22 -16.70 8.99
C MET A 281 5.50 -15.45 9.82
N TYR A 282 6.22 -14.47 9.25
CA TYR A 282 6.43 -13.18 9.88
C TYR A 282 5.11 -12.45 10.19
N SER A 283 4.12 -12.52 9.29
CA SER A 283 2.85 -11.79 9.41
C SER A 283 1.84 -12.43 10.40
N ILE A 284 2.05 -13.68 10.80
CA ILE A 284 1.14 -14.39 11.71
C ILE A 284 1.77 -14.54 13.11
N ALA A 285 3.08 -14.38 13.24
CA ALA A 285 3.76 -14.42 14.52
C ALA A 285 3.16 -13.40 15.51
N PRO A 286 2.91 -13.78 16.77
CA PRO A 286 2.50 -12.82 17.79
C PRO A 286 3.61 -11.77 18.00
N HIS A 287 3.23 -10.51 18.14
CA HIS A 287 4.13 -9.38 18.46
C HIS A 287 4.07 -9.04 19.92
#